data_eccdea63ddb375611331db9332b13d65
#
_entry.id   eccdea63ddb375611331db9332b13d65
#
_cell.length_a   1.000
_cell.length_b   1.000
_cell.length_c   1.000
_cell.angle_alpha   90.00
_cell.angle_beta   90.00
_cell.angle_gamma   90.00
#
_symmetry.space_group_name_H-M   'P 1'
#
loop_
_entity.id
_entity.type
_entity.pdbx_description
1 polymer ?
#
loop_
_entity_poly.entity_id
_entity_poly.type
_entity_poly.pdbx_seq_one_letter_code
_entity_poly.pdbx_strand_id
1 'polypeptide(L)'
;MDEENKPKNKKQKITIKANTQASSKLLLKREYIVEQKQKPLLLNKIKFQEPLTLTKEIEATPKPQAKETKNIKIKKTAAKIVSTNIIKLGEQDKKNKGKILTVSNISKSLGGKPILKNISFSLNHGQILGLLGPNGAGKSTLFNLVVGKIFPDRGEIKLNNEVINELPIHKRALKGISLLEQHKGLFGSMTAYENLYAILELHIEDKNKIETKISQLLSYFGLQYLVNVKANNMSGGEYKKISTLQRICNKDIKVLLLDEPMAALDPLSISSIKKFILELREMGLSVIITDHNFFAIQDILDNCLIIRDGNVMVEGPPRTIIKDEKAIKYYLGTGFKI
;
A
#
# COMPACT_ATOMS: atom_id res chain seq x y z
N MET A 1 15.99 -23.42 60.75
CA MET A 1 14.75 -22.93 61.30
C MET A 1 14.59 -21.57 60.72
N ASP A 2 13.79 -21.30 59.69
CA ASP A 2 12.44 -21.74 59.42
C ASP A 2 12.13 -21.79 57.91
N GLU A 3 11.12 -22.64 57.69
CA GLU A 3 10.63 -23.16 56.44
C GLU A 3 9.91 -22.17 55.53
N GLU A 4 10.04 -22.46 54.26
CA GLU A 4 9.21 -22.29 53.07
C GLU A 4 7.73 -21.88 53.29
N ASN A 5 7.29 -20.93 52.46
CA ASN A 5 5.90 -20.80 52.07
C ASN A 5 5.74 -20.58 50.58
N LYS A 6 5.52 -21.69 49.84
CA LYS A 6 5.13 -21.69 48.41
C LYS A 6 3.60 -21.64 48.31
N PRO A 7 3.02 -20.80 47.46
CA PRO A 7 1.58 -20.87 47.18
C PRO A 7 1.27 -21.95 46.13
N LYS A 8 0.35 -22.83 46.50
CA LYS A 8 -0.18 -23.95 45.67
C LYS A 8 -1.03 -23.44 44.51
N ASN A 9 -0.67 -23.79 43.30
CA ASN A 9 -1.48 -23.65 42.08
C ASN A 9 -2.65 -24.65 42.12
N LYS A 10 -3.88 -24.15 42.23
CA LYS A 10 -5.10 -24.96 41.98
C LYS A 10 -5.48 -24.84 40.49
N LYS A 11 -5.28 -25.91 39.75
CA LYS A 11 -5.86 -26.10 38.41
C LYS A 11 -7.32 -26.52 38.56
N GLN A 12 -8.26 -25.67 38.14
CA GLN A 12 -9.65 -26.07 37.95
C GLN A 12 -9.84 -26.58 36.54
N LYS A 13 -10.23 -27.85 36.41
CA LYS A 13 -10.71 -28.45 35.17
C LYS A 13 -12.18 -28.09 34.97
N ILE A 14 -12.48 -27.39 33.89
CA ILE A 14 -13.86 -27.15 33.44
C ILE A 14 -14.16 -28.17 32.34
N THR A 15 -15.12 -29.06 32.62
CA THR A 15 -15.62 -30.04 31.66
C THR A 15 -16.83 -29.43 30.95
N ILE A 16 -16.71 -29.20 29.63
CA ILE A 16 -17.82 -28.74 28.81
C ILE A 16 -18.49 -29.97 28.18
N LYS A 17 -19.74 -30.21 28.54
CA LYS A 17 -20.60 -31.20 27.86
C LYS A 17 -21.15 -30.56 26.58
N ALA A 18 -20.84 -31.14 25.43
CA ALA A 18 -21.44 -30.79 24.17
C ALA A 18 -22.86 -31.39 24.10
N ASN A 19 -23.86 -30.55 23.84
CA ASN A 19 -25.21 -31.00 23.52
C ASN A 19 -25.39 -30.89 21.99
N THR A 20 -25.51 -32.05 21.35
CA THR A 20 -25.73 -32.19 19.92
C THR A 20 -27.23 -32.19 19.65
N GLN A 21 -27.73 -31.07 19.07
CA GLN A 21 -28.83 -31.11 18.08
C GLN A 21 -29.12 -29.70 17.51
N ALA A 22 -29.27 -29.66 16.19
CA ALA A 22 -29.83 -28.62 15.34
C ALA A 22 -28.86 -27.55 14.76
N SER A 23 -28.55 -27.79 13.50
CA SER A 23 -28.50 -26.89 12.33
C SER A 23 -27.97 -25.44 12.45
N SER A 24 -26.85 -25.21 11.70
CA SER A 24 -26.53 -23.97 11.00
C SER A 24 -26.51 -22.67 11.82
N LYS A 25 -25.34 -22.37 12.36
CA LYS A 25 -24.60 -21.09 12.41
C LYS A 25 -23.56 -21.14 13.53
N LEU A 26 -22.35 -21.55 13.18
CA LEU A 26 -21.21 -21.49 14.11
C LEU A 26 -20.72 -20.04 14.14
N LEU A 27 -21.10 -19.30 15.17
CA LEU A 27 -20.43 -18.07 15.62
C LEU A 27 -19.42 -18.46 16.67
N LEU A 28 -18.14 -18.54 16.30
CA LEU A 28 -17.04 -18.68 17.24
C LEU A 28 -16.80 -17.34 17.96
N LYS A 29 -17.33 -17.24 19.21
CA LYS A 29 -16.82 -16.27 20.17
C LYS A 29 -15.50 -16.79 20.73
N ARG A 30 -14.39 -16.13 20.41
CA ARG A 30 -13.14 -16.29 21.13
C ARG A 30 -13.12 -15.32 22.31
N GLU A 31 -13.20 -15.84 23.51
CA GLU A 31 -12.86 -15.08 24.72
C GLU A 31 -11.34 -15.15 24.94
N TYR A 32 -10.71 -14.00 25.06
CA TYR A 32 -9.30 -13.89 25.44
C TYR A 32 -9.19 -13.69 26.95
N ILE A 33 -8.49 -14.61 27.62
CA ILE A 33 -8.08 -14.44 29.01
C ILE A 33 -6.78 -13.62 28.98
N VAL A 34 -6.82 -12.43 29.55
CA VAL A 34 -5.63 -11.59 29.79
C VAL A 34 -5.11 -11.87 31.19
N GLU A 35 -3.94 -12.49 31.29
CA GLU A 35 -3.18 -12.51 32.54
C GLU A 35 -2.58 -11.13 32.81
N GLN A 36 -3.04 -10.49 33.88
CA GLN A 36 -2.43 -9.26 34.38
C GLN A 36 -1.19 -9.57 35.19
N LYS A 37 -0.01 -9.14 34.71
CA LYS A 37 1.13 -8.78 35.58
C LYS A 37 1.87 -7.58 35.01
N GLN A 38 1.97 -6.58 35.90
CA GLN A 38 2.78 -5.35 35.88
C GLN A 38 2.17 -4.11 35.22
N LYS A 39 2.14 -3.06 36.03
CA LYS A 39 1.52 -1.75 35.86
C LYS A 39 1.74 -1.14 34.46
N PRO A 40 0.68 -0.74 33.77
CA PRO A 40 0.79 0.17 32.66
C PRO A 40 0.67 1.61 33.15
N LEU A 41 1.62 2.43 32.72
CA LEU A 41 1.47 3.87 32.69
C LEU A 41 0.30 4.23 31.74
N LEU A 42 -0.69 4.84 32.31
CA LEU A 42 -1.72 5.70 31.71
C LEU A 42 -2.11 5.45 30.24
N LEU A 43 -2.96 4.47 30.01
CA LEU A 43 -3.75 4.33 28.79
C LEU A 43 -5.24 4.19 29.13
N ASN A 44 -5.73 5.04 30.03
CA ASN A 44 -7.16 5.18 30.28
C ASN A 44 -7.63 6.53 29.77
N LYS A 45 -8.23 6.54 28.59
CA LYS A 45 -9.28 7.45 28.09
C LYS A 45 -9.23 7.63 26.57
N ILE A 46 -9.34 6.55 25.80
CA ILE A 46 -9.92 6.67 24.46
C ILE A 46 -11.26 5.95 24.52
N LYS A 47 -12.31 6.70 24.80
CA LYS A 47 -13.70 6.24 24.58
C LYS A 47 -13.95 6.30 23.09
N PHE A 48 -13.86 5.15 22.42
CA PHE A 48 -14.49 5.01 21.12
C PHE A 48 -16.00 5.15 21.32
N GLN A 49 -16.62 6.09 20.63
CA GLN A 49 -18.07 6.13 20.52
C GLN A 49 -18.50 4.85 19.80
N GLU A 50 -19.32 4.07 20.49
CA GLU A 50 -19.92 2.86 19.94
C GLU A 50 -20.70 3.20 18.66
N PRO A 51 -20.67 2.34 17.64
CA PRO A 51 -21.53 2.51 16.47
C PRO A 51 -22.99 2.37 16.94
N LEU A 52 -23.82 3.33 16.60
CA LEU A 52 -25.27 3.33 16.81
C LEU A 52 -25.86 2.00 16.29
N THR A 53 -26.19 1.12 17.21
CA THR A 53 -26.99 -0.10 16.94
C THR A 53 -28.43 0.30 16.68
N LEU A 54 -28.82 0.34 15.42
CA LEU A 54 -30.22 0.37 15.00
C LEU A 54 -30.73 -1.07 14.94
N THR A 55 -31.27 -1.55 16.06
CA THR A 55 -32.15 -2.72 16.06
C THR A 55 -33.55 -2.27 15.61
N LYS A 56 -33.93 -2.62 14.38
CA LYS A 56 -35.32 -2.78 13.98
C LYS A 56 -35.44 -4.02 13.11
N GLU A 57 -36.29 -4.91 13.58
CA GLU A 57 -36.76 -6.09 12.87
C GLU A 57 -37.23 -5.71 11.47
N ILE A 58 -36.82 -6.48 10.47
CA ILE A 58 -37.22 -6.30 9.08
C ILE A 58 -37.95 -7.54 8.67
N GLU A 59 -39.27 -7.39 8.51
CA GLU A 59 -40.12 -8.27 7.70
C GLU A 59 -39.73 -8.18 6.21
N ALA A 60 -40.04 -9.27 5.49
CA ALA A 60 -39.55 -9.63 4.16
C ALA A 60 -39.83 -8.65 3.02
N THR A 61 -38.76 -8.43 2.20
CA THR A 61 -38.62 -8.06 0.78
C THR A 61 -39.42 -6.87 0.17
N PRO A 62 -38.78 -5.98 -0.64
CA PRO A 62 -38.42 -6.22 -2.03
C PRO A 62 -37.18 -5.47 -2.60
N LYS A 63 -36.63 -6.04 -3.69
CA LYS A 63 -35.73 -5.54 -4.78
C LYS A 63 -34.59 -4.56 -4.54
N PRO A 64 -33.35 -4.89 -5.02
CA PRO A 64 -32.11 -4.25 -4.64
C PRO A 64 -31.52 -3.27 -5.70
N GLN A 65 -32.23 -2.23 -6.13
CA GLN A 65 -31.62 -1.26 -7.07
C GLN A 65 -31.41 0.18 -6.55
N ALA A 66 -32.02 0.58 -5.44
CA ALA A 66 -31.94 1.97 -4.93
C ALA A 66 -30.89 2.18 -3.82
N LYS A 67 -30.31 1.12 -3.23
CA LYS A 67 -29.37 1.23 -2.09
C LYS A 67 -27.91 1.37 -2.51
N GLU A 68 -27.51 0.85 -3.69
CA GLU A 68 -26.13 0.97 -4.17
C GLU A 68 -25.71 2.39 -4.53
N THR A 69 -26.60 3.16 -5.16
CA THR A 69 -26.31 4.54 -5.59
C THR A 69 -26.16 5.52 -4.43
N LYS A 70 -26.88 5.32 -3.32
CA LYS A 70 -26.72 6.16 -2.11
C LYS A 70 -25.43 5.86 -1.36
N ASN A 71 -25.05 4.59 -1.24
CA ASN A 71 -23.81 4.19 -0.60
C ASN A 71 -22.55 4.62 -1.38
N ILE A 72 -22.62 4.64 -2.71
CA ILE A 72 -21.55 5.13 -3.58
C ILE A 72 -21.40 6.67 -3.45
N LYS A 73 -22.50 7.42 -3.36
CA LYS A 73 -22.46 8.87 -3.12
C LYS A 73 -21.92 9.22 -1.75
N ILE A 74 -22.32 8.52 -0.70
CA ILE A 74 -21.80 8.74 0.67
C ILE A 74 -20.31 8.41 0.77
N LYS A 75 -19.86 7.29 0.17
CA LYS A 75 -18.44 6.95 0.09
C LYS A 75 -17.63 7.98 -0.70
N LYS A 76 -18.15 8.48 -1.84
CA LYS A 76 -17.48 9.52 -2.64
C LYS A 76 -17.40 10.87 -1.90
N THR A 77 -18.41 11.23 -1.12
CA THR A 77 -18.41 12.47 -0.33
C THR A 77 -17.49 12.34 0.89
N ALA A 78 -17.51 11.21 1.60
CA ALA A 78 -16.57 10.92 2.68
C ALA A 78 -15.12 10.86 2.16
N ALA A 79 -14.88 10.20 1.02
CA ALA A 79 -13.58 10.17 0.34
C ALA A 79 -13.07 11.59 0.02
N LYS A 80 -13.94 12.48 -0.43
CA LYS A 80 -13.59 13.88 -0.76
C LYS A 80 -13.23 14.70 0.48
N ILE A 81 -13.93 14.49 1.60
CA ILE A 81 -13.67 15.19 2.88
C ILE A 81 -12.38 14.65 3.53
N VAL A 82 -12.15 13.33 3.45
CA VAL A 82 -10.98 12.67 4.00
C VAL A 82 -9.71 13.01 3.20
N SER A 83 -9.79 13.05 1.85
CA SER A 83 -8.66 13.43 1.00
C SER A 83 -8.19 14.87 1.23
N THR A 84 -9.10 15.79 1.59
CA THR A 84 -8.75 17.21 1.81
C THR A 84 -8.05 17.45 3.15
N ASN A 85 -8.29 16.61 4.17
CA ASN A 85 -7.81 16.86 5.53
C ASN A 85 -6.69 15.89 5.98
N ILE A 86 -6.63 14.67 5.44
CA ILE A 86 -5.69 13.63 5.91
C ILE A 86 -4.37 13.69 5.16
N ILE A 87 -4.46 13.79 3.86
CA ILE A 87 -3.33 13.98 2.97
C ILE A 87 -3.71 15.19 2.16
N LYS A 88 -3.06 16.33 2.37
CA LYS A 88 -3.07 17.45 1.41
C LYS A 88 -2.33 17.01 0.15
N LEU A 89 -2.79 15.92 -0.45
CA LEU A 89 -2.47 15.61 -1.83
C LEU A 89 -3.20 16.69 -2.63
N GLY A 90 -2.42 17.63 -3.16
CA GLY A 90 -2.86 18.90 -3.59
C GLY A 90 -4.13 18.87 -4.44
N GLU A 91 -5.19 19.51 -3.98
CA GLU A 91 -6.30 19.90 -4.88
C GLU A 91 -5.77 20.69 -6.09
N GLN A 92 -4.61 21.32 -5.97
CA GLN A 92 -3.87 21.93 -7.07
C GLN A 92 -3.34 20.90 -8.08
N ASP A 93 -2.95 19.69 -7.66
CA ASP A 93 -2.40 18.65 -8.54
C ASP A 93 -3.48 17.92 -9.38
N LYS A 94 -4.74 17.88 -8.92
CA LYS A 94 -5.86 17.32 -9.73
C LYS A 94 -6.19 18.15 -10.97
N LYS A 95 -5.85 19.44 -10.98
CA LYS A 95 -5.96 20.30 -12.17
C LYS A 95 -4.76 20.24 -13.09
N ASN A 96 -3.64 19.74 -12.61
CA ASN A 96 -2.40 19.63 -13.38
C ASN A 96 -2.42 18.32 -14.18
N LYS A 97 -2.78 18.39 -15.46
CA LYS A 97 -2.71 17.26 -16.40
C LYS A 97 -1.29 16.99 -16.92
N GLY A 98 -0.27 17.66 -16.38
CA GLY A 98 1.10 17.59 -16.84
C GLY A 98 1.89 16.39 -16.29
N LYS A 99 3.15 16.31 -16.72
CA LYS A 99 4.10 15.30 -16.26
C LYS A 99 4.57 15.63 -14.84
N ILE A 100 4.41 14.68 -13.91
CA ILE A 100 4.93 14.77 -12.54
C ILE A 100 6.39 14.30 -12.46
N LEU A 101 6.72 13.22 -13.18
CA LEU A 101 8.07 12.67 -13.25
C LEU A 101 8.47 12.53 -14.73
N THR A 102 9.65 13.00 -15.07
CA THR A 102 10.25 12.80 -16.40
C THR A 102 11.62 12.19 -16.24
N VAL A 103 11.87 11.12 -16.96
CA VAL A 103 13.15 10.43 -17.06
C VAL A 103 13.60 10.55 -18.51
N SER A 104 14.78 11.13 -18.77
CA SER A 104 15.27 11.42 -20.11
C SER A 104 16.68 10.86 -20.33
N ASN A 105 16.83 9.97 -21.28
CA ASN A 105 18.10 9.41 -21.76
C ASN A 105 18.98 8.82 -20.65
N ILE A 106 18.37 8.22 -19.62
CA ILE A 106 19.09 7.66 -18.47
C ILE A 106 19.91 6.45 -18.87
N SER A 107 21.21 6.50 -18.55
CA SER A 107 22.12 5.37 -18.66
C SER A 107 22.82 5.13 -17.33
N LYS A 108 23.06 3.85 -17.01
CA LYS A 108 23.72 3.42 -15.78
C LYS A 108 24.50 2.14 -15.97
N SER A 109 25.77 2.16 -15.54
CA SER A 109 26.61 0.98 -15.42
C SER A 109 26.86 0.65 -13.95
N LEU A 110 26.93 -0.64 -13.61
CA LEU A 110 27.29 -1.14 -12.29
C LEU A 110 28.40 -2.17 -12.46
N GLY A 111 29.51 -1.99 -11.74
CA GLY A 111 30.70 -2.88 -11.87
C GLY A 111 31.21 -3.00 -13.32
N GLY A 112 31.20 -1.91 -14.08
CA GLY A 112 31.63 -1.87 -15.49
C GLY A 112 30.61 -2.45 -16.49
N LYS A 113 29.51 -3.05 -16.03
CA LYS A 113 28.46 -3.60 -16.91
C LYS A 113 27.35 -2.58 -17.16
N PRO A 114 26.96 -2.28 -18.40
CA PRO A 114 25.84 -1.39 -18.70
C PRO A 114 24.51 -2.08 -18.31
N ILE A 115 23.80 -1.50 -17.36
CA ILE A 115 22.51 -2.03 -16.85
C ILE A 115 21.33 -1.30 -17.50
N LEU A 116 21.43 0.03 -17.66
CA LEU A 116 20.41 0.83 -18.34
C LEU A 116 21.07 1.60 -19.48
N LYS A 117 20.38 1.65 -20.61
CA LYS A 117 20.89 2.21 -21.88
C LYS A 117 19.85 3.14 -22.46
N ASN A 118 20.04 4.44 -22.25
CA ASN A 118 19.21 5.49 -22.84
C ASN A 118 17.70 5.36 -22.54
N ILE A 119 17.33 5.09 -21.28
CA ILE A 119 15.93 4.94 -20.86
C ILE A 119 15.26 6.32 -20.79
N SER A 120 14.11 6.43 -21.45
CA SER A 120 13.27 7.63 -21.39
C SER A 120 11.81 7.24 -21.20
N PHE A 121 11.12 7.92 -20.28
CA PHE A 121 9.67 7.81 -20.08
C PHE A 121 9.15 8.98 -19.25
N SER A 122 7.84 9.09 -19.13
CA SER A 122 7.20 10.08 -18.25
C SER A 122 6.02 9.49 -17.51
N LEU A 123 5.75 10.02 -16.32
CA LEU A 123 4.59 9.72 -15.50
C LEU A 123 3.77 10.99 -15.35
N ASN A 124 2.47 10.92 -15.62
CA ASN A 124 1.56 12.05 -15.42
C ASN A 124 1.00 12.08 -13.99
N HIS A 125 0.47 13.22 -13.58
CA HIS A 125 -0.24 13.33 -12.31
C HIS A 125 -1.41 12.34 -12.24
N GLY A 126 -1.49 11.57 -11.14
CA GLY A 126 -2.55 10.59 -10.91
C GLY A 126 -2.56 9.40 -11.88
N GLN A 127 -1.44 9.13 -12.55
CA GLN A 127 -1.27 7.99 -13.45
C GLN A 127 -0.68 6.79 -12.72
N ILE A 128 -1.09 5.57 -13.13
CA ILE A 128 -0.44 4.32 -12.76
C ILE A 128 0.33 3.79 -13.96
N LEU A 129 1.67 3.77 -13.85
CA LEU A 129 2.58 3.26 -14.88
C LEU A 129 3.11 1.88 -14.48
N GLY A 130 2.96 0.88 -15.33
CA GLY A 130 3.60 -0.42 -15.19
C GLY A 130 5.01 -0.41 -15.75
N LEU A 131 6.03 -0.67 -14.93
CA LEU A 131 7.41 -0.88 -15.33
C LEU A 131 7.68 -2.38 -15.38
N LEU A 132 7.63 -2.97 -16.57
CA LEU A 132 7.57 -4.40 -16.80
C LEU A 132 8.86 -4.93 -17.44
N GLY A 133 9.06 -6.23 -17.37
CA GLY A 133 10.21 -6.89 -17.99
C GLY A 133 10.71 -8.08 -17.17
N PRO A 134 11.56 -8.93 -17.77
CA PRO A 134 12.12 -10.08 -17.08
C PRO A 134 13.03 -9.68 -15.91
N ASN A 135 13.40 -10.68 -15.09
CA ASN A 135 14.39 -10.47 -14.03
C ASN A 135 15.74 -10.07 -14.65
N GLY A 136 16.44 -9.14 -14.02
CA GLY A 136 17.69 -8.59 -14.55
C GLY A 136 17.56 -7.53 -15.63
N ALA A 137 16.34 -7.16 -16.09
CA ALA A 137 16.13 -6.14 -17.13
C ALA A 137 16.53 -4.71 -16.71
N GLY A 138 16.78 -4.47 -15.40
CA GLY A 138 17.17 -3.15 -14.89
C GLY A 138 16.06 -2.40 -14.11
N LYS A 139 14.90 -3.02 -13.87
CA LYS A 139 13.76 -2.38 -13.17
C LYS A 139 14.13 -1.81 -11.81
N SER A 140 14.70 -2.63 -10.92
CA SER A 140 15.11 -2.17 -9.58
C SER A 140 16.26 -1.16 -9.63
N THR A 141 17.14 -1.24 -10.63
CA THR A 141 18.17 -0.21 -10.86
C THR A 141 17.53 1.14 -11.22
N LEU A 142 16.52 1.12 -12.10
CA LEU A 142 15.76 2.33 -12.44
C LEU A 142 15.02 2.90 -11.24
N PHE A 143 14.39 2.08 -10.42
CA PHE A 143 13.78 2.52 -9.16
C PHE A 143 14.79 3.17 -8.22
N ASN A 144 15.97 2.55 -8.05
CA ASN A 144 17.05 3.10 -7.23
C ASN A 144 17.57 4.44 -7.75
N LEU A 145 17.60 4.63 -9.08
CA LEU A 145 17.92 5.93 -9.70
C LEU A 145 16.83 6.97 -9.41
N VAL A 146 15.55 6.62 -9.57
CA VAL A 146 14.43 7.55 -9.34
C VAL A 146 14.35 7.99 -7.88
N VAL A 147 14.58 7.08 -6.92
CA VAL A 147 14.55 7.45 -5.50
C VAL A 147 15.85 8.06 -4.98
N GLY A 148 16.93 8.04 -5.77
CA GLY A 148 18.22 8.66 -5.38
C GLY A 148 19.08 7.81 -4.45
N LYS A 149 18.93 6.46 -4.48
CA LYS A 149 19.87 5.53 -3.84
C LYS A 149 21.19 5.44 -4.62
N ILE A 150 21.08 5.57 -5.94
CA ILE A 150 22.22 5.66 -6.87
C ILE A 150 21.97 6.81 -7.85
N PHE A 151 23.03 7.27 -8.50
CA PHE A 151 22.96 8.39 -9.44
C PHE A 151 23.18 7.90 -10.88
N PRO A 152 22.54 8.53 -11.88
CA PRO A 152 22.73 8.16 -13.28
C PRO A 152 24.13 8.54 -13.76
N ASP A 153 24.66 7.77 -14.72
CA ASP A 153 25.91 8.11 -15.39
C ASP A 153 25.68 9.16 -16.50
N ARG A 154 24.48 9.12 -17.13
CA ARG A 154 24.01 10.07 -18.16
C ARG A 154 22.51 10.23 -18.06
N GLY A 155 22.02 11.35 -18.62
CA GLY A 155 20.61 11.66 -18.70
C GLY A 155 20.10 12.47 -17.50
N GLU A 156 18.80 12.67 -17.44
CA GLU A 156 18.18 13.61 -16.52
C GLU A 156 16.88 13.03 -15.93
N ILE A 157 16.68 13.24 -14.62
CA ILE A 157 15.45 12.93 -13.90
C ILE A 157 14.87 14.24 -13.36
N LYS A 158 13.61 14.53 -13.73
CA LYS A 158 12.88 15.72 -13.27
C LYS A 158 11.65 15.33 -12.49
N LEU A 159 11.41 16.02 -11.37
CA LEU A 159 10.17 15.99 -10.61
C LEU A 159 9.51 17.38 -10.70
N ASN A 160 8.29 17.49 -11.20
CA ASN A 160 7.62 18.76 -11.46
C ASN A 160 8.51 19.75 -12.24
N ASN A 161 9.17 19.27 -13.30
CA ASN A 161 10.14 20.02 -14.14
C ASN A 161 11.44 20.44 -13.43
N GLU A 162 11.63 20.14 -12.16
CA GLU A 162 12.86 20.39 -11.43
C GLU A 162 13.81 19.20 -11.57
N VAL A 163 15.06 19.42 -11.94
CA VAL A 163 16.10 18.39 -12.03
C VAL A 163 16.47 17.92 -10.62
N ILE A 164 16.46 16.59 -10.42
CA ILE A 164 16.73 15.98 -9.12
C ILE A 164 17.93 15.02 -9.14
N ASN A 165 18.74 15.02 -10.20
CA ASN A 165 19.83 14.06 -10.40
C ASN A 165 20.75 13.95 -9.18
N GLU A 166 21.21 15.07 -8.64
CA GLU A 166 22.19 15.13 -7.54
C GLU A 166 21.56 15.05 -6.14
N LEU A 167 20.22 15.00 -6.07
CA LEU A 167 19.54 14.93 -4.79
C LEU A 167 19.58 13.49 -4.23
N PRO A 168 20.12 13.30 -3.01
CA PRO A 168 20.12 12.00 -2.35
C PRO A 168 18.70 11.60 -1.90
N ILE A 169 18.54 10.32 -1.55
CA ILE A 169 17.24 9.69 -1.23
C ILE A 169 16.40 10.50 -0.23
N HIS A 170 17.00 11.01 0.86
CA HIS A 170 16.26 11.77 1.88
C HIS A 170 15.71 13.10 1.34
N LYS A 171 16.44 13.79 0.45
CA LYS A 171 15.95 15.02 -0.18
C LYS A 171 14.85 14.74 -1.20
N ARG A 172 14.93 13.64 -1.96
CA ARG A 172 13.85 13.23 -2.88
C ARG A 172 12.62 12.77 -2.12
N ALA A 173 12.77 12.13 -0.96
CA ALA A 173 11.66 11.78 -0.09
C ALA A 173 10.92 13.04 0.41
N LEU A 174 11.64 14.09 0.81
CA LEU A 174 11.05 15.38 1.19
C LEU A 174 10.34 16.08 0.02
N LYS A 175 10.76 15.84 -1.23
CA LYS A 175 10.09 16.35 -2.44
C LYS A 175 8.86 15.53 -2.84
N GLY A 176 8.64 14.38 -2.19
CA GLY A 176 7.44 13.57 -2.38
C GLY A 176 7.63 12.30 -3.21
N ILE A 177 8.85 11.76 -3.31
CA ILE A 177 9.11 10.45 -3.92
C ILE A 177 9.28 9.40 -2.82
N SER A 178 8.53 8.31 -2.87
CA SER A 178 8.66 7.19 -1.93
C SER A 178 8.72 5.86 -2.65
N LEU A 179 9.42 4.88 -2.04
CA LEU A 179 9.57 3.52 -2.55
C LEU A 179 9.13 2.51 -1.50
N LEU A 180 8.26 1.60 -1.89
CA LEU A 180 8.01 0.34 -1.19
C LEU A 180 8.80 -0.77 -1.88
N GLU A 181 9.82 -1.27 -1.20
CA GLU A 181 10.62 -2.43 -1.65
C GLU A 181 9.86 -3.74 -1.41
N GLN A 182 10.23 -4.79 -2.15
CA GLN A 182 9.55 -6.09 -2.12
C GLN A 182 9.51 -6.72 -0.71
N HIS A 183 10.62 -6.65 0.05
CA HIS A 183 10.80 -7.39 1.30
C HIS A 183 10.95 -6.52 2.56
N LYS A 184 10.90 -5.19 2.45
CA LYS A 184 11.15 -4.27 3.57
C LYS A 184 9.99 -3.30 3.71
N GLY A 185 9.52 -3.14 4.92
CA GLY A 185 8.41 -2.20 5.17
C GLY A 185 8.27 -1.87 6.64
N LEU A 186 7.70 -2.77 7.41
CA LEU A 186 7.30 -2.53 8.79
C LEU A 186 8.31 -3.09 9.79
N PHE A 187 8.32 -2.48 10.96
CA PHE A 187 8.96 -3.06 12.15
C PHE A 187 8.06 -4.20 12.65
N GLY A 188 8.51 -5.45 12.49
CA GLY A 188 7.69 -6.65 12.68
C GLY A 188 7.10 -6.81 14.09
N SER A 189 7.81 -6.39 15.13
CA SER A 189 7.37 -6.44 16.52
C SER A 189 6.37 -5.33 16.91
N MET A 190 6.27 -4.28 16.09
CA MET A 190 5.38 -3.14 16.29
C MET A 190 4.01 -3.41 15.66
N THR A 191 2.97 -2.82 16.23
CA THR A 191 1.61 -2.81 15.70
C THR A 191 1.49 -1.92 14.45
N ALA A 192 0.35 -1.98 13.74
CA ALA A 192 0.07 -1.03 12.66
C ALA A 192 0.12 0.41 13.17
N TYR A 193 -0.50 0.67 14.33
CA TYR A 193 -0.47 1.99 14.96
C TYR A 193 0.95 2.47 15.22
N GLU A 194 1.79 1.68 15.89
CA GLU A 194 3.17 2.05 16.22
C GLU A 194 4.04 2.28 14.98
N ASN A 195 3.87 1.46 13.93
CA ASN A 195 4.56 1.64 12.67
C ASN A 195 4.21 2.95 11.95
N LEU A 196 2.92 3.34 11.98
CA LEU A 196 2.47 4.60 11.37
C LEU A 196 2.86 5.80 12.26
N TYR A 197 2.76 5.64 13.58
CA TYR A 197 3.12 6.66 14.55
C TYR A 197 4.59 7.07 14.42
N ALA A 198 5.50 6.10 14.37
CA ALA A 198 6.94 6.32 14.26
C ALA A 198 7.37 7.18 13.04
N ILE A 199 6.59 7.13 11.95
CA ILE A 199 6.86 7.98 10.78
C ILE A 199 6.20 9.36 10.93
N LEU A 200 4.98 9.39 11.47
CA LEU A 200 4.25 10.65 11.60
C LEU A 200 4.88 11.60 12.62
N GLU A 201 5.45 11.08 13.72
CA GLU A 201 6.13 11.90 14.72
C GLU A 201 7.38 12.62 14.21
N LEU A 202 7.99 12.15 13.10
CA LEU A 202 9.07 12.87 12.42
C LEU A 202 8.61 14.18 11.76
N HIS A 203 7.30 14.36 11.59
CA HIS A 203 6.72 15.48 10.82
C HIS A 203 5.64 16.25 11.59
N ILE A 204 5.11 15.70 12.68
CA ILE A 204 3.98 16.25 13.45
C ILE A 204 4.33 16.16 14.93
N GLU A 205 4.46 17.32 15.60
CA GLU A 205 4.77 17.39 17.03
C GLU A 205 3.56 17.07 17.93
N ASP A 206 2.35 17.39 17.45
CA ASP A 206 1.11 17.24 18.20
C ASP A 206 0.61 15.78 18.15
N LYS A 207 0.69 15.10 19.27
CA LYS A 207 0.25 13.69 19.42
C LYS A 207 -1.21 13.47 19.03
N ASN A 208 -2.12 14.38 19.39
CA ASN A 208 -3.55 14.25 19.06
C ASN A 208 -3.77 14.32 17.54
N LYS A 209 -2.97 15.14 16.84
CA LYS A 209 -3.02 15.19 15.36
C LYS A 209 -2.48 13.91 14.74
N ILE A 210 -1.44 13.30 15.31
CA ILE A 210 -0.91 12.01 14.85
C ILE A 210 -1.98 10.93 15.00
N GLU A 211 -2.57 10.79 16.19
CA GLU A 211 -3.62 9.81 16.48
C GLU A 211 -4.83 9.96 15.56
N THR A 212 -5.29 11.19 15.39
CA THR A 212 -6.38 11.52 14.48
C THR A 212 -6.04 11.10 13.05
N LYS A 213 -4.83 11.40 12.57
CA LYS A 213 -4.39 11.06 11.22
C LYS A 213 -4.30 9.55 11.01
N ILE A 214 -3.77 8.78 11.97
CA ILE A 214 -3.72 7.32 11.93
C ILE A 214 -5.13 6.74 11.86
N SER A 215 -6.02 7.18 12.76
CA SER A 215 -7.41 6.72 12.81
C SER A 215 -8.12 6.98 11.46
N GLN A 216 -7.95 8.16 10.90
CA GLN A 216 -8.53 8.54 9.62
C GLN A 216 -7.98 7.68 8.46
N LEU A 217 -6.65 7.48 8.38
CA LEU A 217 -6.02 6.65 7.36
C LEU A 217 -6.54 5.21 7.42
N LEU A 218 -6.49 4.59 8.60
CA LEU A 218 -6.96 3.22 8.79
C LEU A 218 -8.45 3.10 8.48
N SER A 219 -9.26 4.09 8.87
CA SER A 219 -10.70 4.12 8.58
C SER A 219 -11.00 4.24 7.09
N TYR A 220 -10.30 5.12 6.38
CA TYR A 220 -10.49 5.33 4.96
C TYR A 220 -10.28 4.05 4.13
N PHE A 221 -9.23 3.28 4.48
CA PHE A 221 -8.90 2.03 3.79
C PHE A 221 -9.56 0.78 4.42
N GLY A 222 -10.41 0.94 5.44
CA GLY A 222 -11.09 -0.18 6.10
C GLY A 222 -10.14 -1.11 6.88
N LEU A 223 -9.05 -0.54 7.44
CA LEU A 223 -7.99 -1.28 8.12
C LEU A 223 -7.96 -1.06 9.64
N GLN A 224 -9.05 -0.52 10.23
CA GLN A 224 -9.11 -0.21 11.66
C GLN A 224 -8.86 -1.42 12.55
N TYR A 225 -9.29 -2.60 12.08
CA TYR A 225 -9.11 -3.86 12.80
C TYR A 225 -7.64 -4.25 12.99
N LEU A 226 -6.71 -3.66 12.22
CA LEU A 226 -5.27 -3.90 12.33
C LEU A 226 -4.56 -2.99 13.33
N VAL A 227 -5.23 -1.99 13.90
CA VAL A 227 -4.59 -0.94 14.71
C VAL A 227 -3.67 -1.51 15.79
N ASN A 228 -4.09 -2.58 16.48
CA ASN A 228 -3.34 -3.25 17.55
C ASN A 228 -2.68 -4.56 17.09
N VAL A 229 -2.72 -4.89 15.78
CA VAL A 229 -2.11 -6.11 15.25
C VAL A 229 -0.64 -5.84 14.94
N LYS A 230 0.26 -6.67 15.47
CA LYS A 230 1.69 -6.61 15.16
C LYS A 230 1.94 -6.99 13.70
N ALA A 231 2.91 -6.32 13.07
CA ALA A 231 3.22 -6.54 11.64
C ALA A 231 3.55 -8.00 11.31
N ASN A 232 4.23 -8.73 12.22
CA ASN A 232 4.52 -10.16 12.05
C ASN A 232 3.27 -11.07 12.05
N ASN A 233 2.13 -10.58 12.54
CA ASN A 233 0.88 -11.33 12.63
C ASN A 233 -0.12 -10.95 11.52
N MET A 234 0.26 -10.07 10.61
CA MET A 234 -0.56 -9.65 9.48
C MET A 234 -0.47 -10.65 8.33
N SER A 235 -1.55 -10.81 7.57
CA SER A 235 -1.49 -11.48 6.26
C SER A 235 -0.60 -10.68 5.29
N GLY A 236 -0.11 -11.32 4.23
CA GLY A 236 0.73 -10.66 3.23
C GLY A 236 0.08 -9.41 2.62
N GLY A 237 -1.23 -9.48 2.32
CA GLY A 237 -1.99 -8.34 1.80
C GLY A 237 -2.14 -7.19 2.82
N GLU A 238 -2.42 -7.51 4.08
CA GLU A 238 -2.50 -6.52 5.16
C GLU A 238 -1.16 -5.84 5.41
N TYR A 239 -0.09 -6.64 5.48
CA TYR A 239 1.27 -6.14 5.62
C TYR A 239 1.64 -5.15 4.50
N LYS A 240 1.36 -5.50 3.23
CA LYS A 240 1.61 -4.63 2.08
C LYS A 240 0.82 -3.32 2.15
N LYS A 241 -0.45 -3.35 2.56
CA LYS A 241 -1.28 -2.14 2.73
C LYS A 241 -0.73 -1.23 3.83
N ILE A 242 -0.46 -1.77 5.03
CA ILE A 242 0.09 -0.96 6.14
C ILE A 242 1.48 -0.42 5.78
N SER A 243 2.35 -1.24 5.14
CA SER A 243 3.65 -0.77 4.65
C SER A 243 3.51 0.38 3.65
N THR A 244 2.52 0.31 2.75
CA THR A 244 2.25 1.39 1.81
C THR A 244 1.73 2.64 2.51
N LEU A 245 0.80 2.49 3.48
CA LEU A 245 0.34 3.61 4.30
C LEU A 245 1.48 4.30 5.03
N GLN A 246 2.42 3.53 5.59
CA GLN A 246 3.63 4.07 6.23
C GLN A 246 4.44 4.94 5.24
N ARG A 247 4.57 4.51 3.97
CA ARG A 247 5.31 5.26 2.94
C ARG A 247 4.61 6.55 2.52
N ILE A 248 3.29 6.60 2.58
CA ILE A 248 2.49 7.77 2.22
C ILE A 248 2.14 8.67 3.42
N CYS A 249 2.59 8.35 4.62
CA CYS A 249 2.43 9.21 5.80
C CYS A 249 3.12 10.57 5.65
N ASN A 250 4.13 10.69 4.79
CA ASN A 250 4.72 11.98 4.43
C ASN A 250 3.65 12.86 3.76
N LYS A 251 3.50 14.09 4.24
CA LYS A 251 2.44 15.01 3.79
C LYS A 251 2.53 15.45 2.33
N ASP A 252 3.73 15.39 1.76
CA ASP A 252 4.02 15.92 0.42
C ASP A 252 4.26 14.82 -0.62
N ILE A 253 3.80 13.60 -0.34
CA ILE A 253 3.96 12.47 -1.27
C ILE A 253 3.24 12.73 -2.60
N LYS A 254 3.95 12.52 -3.71
CA LYS A 254 3.47 12.75 -5.08
C LYS A 254 3.64 11.53 -5.96
N VAL A 255 4.78 10.85 -5.82
CA VAL A 255 5.15 9.68 -6.61
C VAL A 255 5.47 8.51 -5.68
N LEU A 256 4.74 7.42 -5.84
CA LEU A 256 4.94 6.18 -5.10
C LEU A 256 5.44 5.10 -6.06
N LEU A 257 6.59 4.52 -5.74
CA LEU A 257 7.14 3.37 -6.43
C LEU A 257 6.85 2.11 -5.64
N LEU A 258 6.25 1.10 -6.28
CA LEU A 258 5.90 -0.19 -5.70
C LEU A 258 6.68 -1.29 -6.41
N ASP A 259 7.63 -1.91 -5.72
CA ASP A 259 8.45 -2.99 -6.27
C ASP A 259 7.79 -4.34 -5.97
N GLU A 260 7.24 -4.98 -7.00
CA GLU A 260 6.51 -6.25 -6.97
C GLU A 260 5.46 -6.35 -5.84
N PRO A 261 4.49 -5.44 -5.79
CA PRO A 261 3.52 -5.40 -4.69
C PRO A 261 2.61 -6.63 -4.63
N MET A 262 2.45 -7.35 -5.76
CA MET A 262 1.59 -8.55 -5.84
C MET A 262 2.35 -9.86 -5.57
N ALA A 263 3.69 -9.81 -5.43
CA ALA A 263 4.50 -11.02 -5.24
C ALA A 263 4.12 -11.79 -3.99
N ALA A 264 4.02 -13.13 -4.13
CA ALA A 264 3.71 -14.07 -3.05
C ALA A 264 2.34 -13.84 -2.35
N LEU A 265 1.38 -13.22 -3.05
CA LEU A 265 0.01 -13.04 -2.57
C LEU A 265 -0.96 -14.02 -3.23
N ASP A 266 -1.99 -14.42 -2.49
CA ASP A 266 -3.13 -15.16 -3.00
C ASP A 266 -4.04 -14.26 -3.88
N PRO A 267 -4.91 -14.84 -4.74
CA PRO A 267 -5.75 -14.06 -5.66
C PRO A 267 -6.68 -13.05 -4.99
N LEU A 268 -7.19 -13.34 -3.79
CA LEU A 268 -8.05 -12.40 -3.05
C LEU A 268 -7.25 -11.22 -2.52
N SER A 269 -6.05 -11.49 -2.00
CA SER A 269 -5.10 -10.46 -1.57
C SER A 269 -4.67 -9.57 -2.74
N ILE A 270 -4.39 -10.15 -3.92
CA ILE A 270 -4.07 -9.39 -5.15
C ILE A 270 -5.22 -8.44 -5.50
N SER A 271 -6.46 -8.95 -5.56
CA SER A 271 -7.64 -8.12 -5.85
C SER A 271 -7.81 -6.97 -4.85
N SER A 272 -7.55 -7.25 -3.56
CA SER A 272 -7.62 -6.27 -2.49
C SER A 272 -6.52 -5.20 -2.59
N ILE A 273 -5.30 -5.57 -2.98
CA ILE A 273 -4.19 -4.61 -3.21
C ILE A 273 -4.46 -3.76 -4.44
N LYS A 274 -4.98 -4.33 -5.54
CA LYS A 274 -5.37 -3.54 -6.73
C LYS A 274 -6.36 -2.44 -6.37
N LYS A 275 -7.43 -2.79 -5.64
CA LYS A 275 -8.43 -1.82 -5.18
C LYS A 275 -7.78 -0.72 -4.33
N PHE A 276 -6.91 -1.10 -3.41
CA PHE A 276 -6.17 -0.17 -2.58
C PHE A 276 -5.30 0.79 -3.41
N ILE A 277 -4.58 0.30 -4.44
CA ILE A 277 -3.77 1.14 -5.34
C ILE A 277 -4.65 2.12 -6.13
N LEU A 278 -5.81 1.67 -6.61
CA LEU A 278 -6.78 2.55 -7.28
C LEU A 278 -7.30 3.65 -6.34
N GLU A 279 -7.56 3.33 -5.08
CA GLU A 279 -7.93 4.32 -4.05
C GLU A 279 -6.80 5.35 -3.83
N LEU A 280 -5.53 4.93 -3.80
CA LEU A 280 -4.38 5.84 -3.72
C LEU A 280 -4.29 6.78 -4.94
N ARG A 281 -4.54 6.27 -6.15
CA ARG A 281 -4.63 7.09 -7.37
C ARG A 281 -5.76 8.12 -7.28
N GLU A 282 -6.93 7.73 -6.78
CA GLU A 282 -8.07 8.64 -6.58
C GLU A 282 -7.75 9.76 -5.58
N MET A 283 -6.86 9.51 -4.63
CA MET A 283 -6.32 10.53 -3.74
C MET A 283 -5.32 11.48 -4.42
N GLY A 284 -4.96 11.24 -5.69
CA GLY A 284 -4.06 12.08 -6.48
C GLY A 284 -2.61 11.59 -6.55
N LEU A 285 -2.29 10.42 -5.98
CA LEU A 285 -0.95 9.83 -6.09
C LEU A 285 -0.69 9.32 -7.51
N SER A 286 0.53 9.59 -8.00
CA SER A 286 1.06 8.98 -9.20
C SER A 286 1.87 7.75 -8.80
N VAL A 287 1.67 6.63 -9.46
CA VAL A 287 2.23 5.34 -9.02
C VAL A 287 3.04 4.70 -10.15
N ILE A 288 4.22 4.17 -9.84
CA ILE A 288 4.95 3.26 -10.73
C ILE A 288 4.99 1.89 -10.07
N ILE A 289 4.56 0.86 -10.80
CA ILE A 289 4.51 -0.52 -10.31
C ILE A 289 5.45 -1.37 -11.15
N THR A 290 6.39 -2.09 -10.50
CA THR A 290 7.06 -3.20 -11.15
C THR A 290 6.31 -4.49 -10.85
N ASP A 291 6.20 -5.37 -11.82
CA ASP A 291 5.77 -6.75 -11.61
C ASP A 291 6.32 -7.63 -12.74
N HIS A 292 6.50 -8.91 -12.45
CA HIS A 292 6.85 -9.91 -13.46
C HIS A 292 5.61 -10.56 -14.08
N ASN A 293 4.43 -10.39 -13.47
CA ASN A 293 3.16 -10.89 -13.95
C ASN A 293 2.27 -9.74 -14.45
N PHE A 294 2.36 -9.46 -15.74
CA PHE A 294 1.55 -8.44 -16.41
C PHE A 294 0.05 -8.64 -16.16
N PHE A 295 -0.44 -9.89 -16.23
CA PHE A 295 -1.87 -10.19 -16.09
C PHE A 295 -2.41 -9.89 -14.68
N ALA A 296 -1.54 -9.96 -13.71
CA ALA A 296 -1.91 -9.62 -12.34
C ALA A 296 -2.24 -8.14 -12.16
N ILE A 297 -1.70 -7.23 -13.00
CA ILE A 297 -1.79 -5.79 -12.76
C ILE A 297 -2.36 -4.98 -13.94
N GLN A 298 -2.51 -5.57 -15.15
CA GLN A 298 -2.88 -4.85 -16.38
C GLN A 298 -4.16 -4.01 -16.28
N ASP A 299 -5.13 -4.48 -15.50
CA ASP A 299 -6.44 -3.86 -15.33
C ASP A 299 -6.43 -2.56 -14.49
N ILE A 300 -5.35 -2.30 -13.77
CA ILE A 300 -5.17 -1.07 -13.00
C ILE A 300 -4.19 -0.08 -13.63
N LEU A 301 -3.48 -0.47 -14.70
CA LEU A 301 -2.48 0.36 -15.37
C LEU A 301 -3.10 1.30 -16.39
N ASP A 302 -2.65 2.55 -16.40
CA ASP A 302 -2.97 3.52 -17.46
C ASP A 302 -2.00 3.40 -18.63
N ASN A 303 -0.73 3.08 -18.36
CA ASN A 303 0.33 2.88 -19.36
C ASN A 303 1.34 1.85 -18.89
N CYS A 304 2.10 1.26 -19.80
CA CYS A 304 3.13 0.26 -19.56
C CYS A 304 4.42 0.61 -20.29
N LEU A 305 5.54 0.32 -19.62
CA LEU A 305 6.87 0.39 -20.17
C LEU A 305 7.52 -0.99 -20.01
N ILE A 306 7.81 -1.67 -21.10
CA ILE A 306 8.54 -2.94 -21.09
C ILE A 306 10.02 -2.69 -21.29
N ILE A 307 10.82 -3.08 -20.29
CA ILE A 307 12.29 -3.01 -20.34
C ILE A 307 12.88 -4.40 -20.52
N ARG A 308 13.86 -4.51 -21.40
CA ARG A 308 14.66 -5.71 -21.60
C ARG A 308 16.11 -5.34 -21.93
N ASP A 309 17.07 -6.03 -21.32
CA ASP A 309 18.51 -5.83 -21.53
C ASP A 309 18.95 -4.36 -21.43
N GLY A 310 18.30 -3.63 -20.50
CA GLY A 310 18.55 -2.22 -20.23
C GLY A 310 17.96 -1.24 -21.25
N ASN A 311 17.12 -1.68 -22.19
CA ASN A 311 16.47 -0.84 -23.20
C ASN A 311 14.94 -0.85 -23.03
N VAL A 312 14.29 0.24 -23.44
CA VAL A 312 12.84 0.27 -23.63
C VAL A 312 12.51 -0.50 -24.90
N MET A 313 11.71 -1.54 -24.77
CA MET A 313 11.27 -2.37 -25.92
C MET A 313 9.96 -1.87 -26.48
N VAL A 314 8.98 -1.62 -25.60
CA VAL A 314 7.63 -1.21 -25.97
C VAL A 314 7.09 -0.28 -24.89
N GLU A 315 6.34 0.76 -25.29
CA GLU A 315 5.59 1.64 -24.43
C GLU A 315 4.18 1.82 -24.98
N GLY A 316 3.18 1.78 -24.10
CA GLY A 316 1.78 2.00 -24.49
C GLY A 316 0.80 1.53 -23.43
N PRO A 317 -0.50 1.79 -23.62
CA PRO A 317 -1.54 1.28 -22.72
C PRO A 317 -1.62 -0.25 -22.77
N PRO A 318 -2.08 -0.93 -21.70
CA PRO A 318 -2.14 -2.40 -21.63
C PRO A 318 -2.77 -3.06 -22.84
N ARG A 319 -3.87 -2.50 -23.36
CA ARG A 319 -4.58 -3.00 -24.56
C ARG A 319 -3.75 -2.99 -25.83
N THR A 320 -2.74 -2.14 -25.93
CA THR A 320 -1.79 -2.09 -27.05
C THR A 320 -0.66 -3.08 -26.83
N ILE A 321 -0.16 -3.17 -25.61
CA ILE A 321 0.93 -4.09 -25.22
C ILE A 321 0.57 -5.55 -25.51
N ILE A 322 -0.66 -5.97 -25.22
CA ILE A 322 -1.09 -7.36 -25.47
C ILE A 322 -1.13 -7.75 -26.95
N LYS A 323 -1.12 -6.77 -27.87
CA LYS A 323 -1.13 -6.98 -29.33
C LYS A 323 0.23 -6.73 -29.98
N ASP A 324 1.20 -6.23 -29.23
CA ASP A 324 2.52 -5.90 -29.74
C ASP A 324 3.37 -7.16 -29.89
N GLU A 325 3.88 -7.40 -31.09
CA GLU A 325 4.67 -8.60 -31.45
C GLU A 325 5.95 -8.73 -30.57
N LYS A 326 6.62 -7.61 -30.28
CA LYS A 326 7.82 -7.61 -29.44
C LYS A 326 7.46 -7.92 -27.99
N ALA A 327 6.37 -7.34 -27.47
CA ALA A 327 5.88 -7.64 -26.13
C ALA A 327 5.50 -9.12 -26.01
N ILE A 328 4.78 -9.68 -26.97
CA ILE A 328 4.40 -11.10 -27.03
C ILE A 328 5.66 -11.99 -27.09
N LYS A 329 6.53 -11.73 -28.05
CA LYS A 329 7.72 -12.56 -28.28
C LYS A 329 8.70 -12.58 -27.11
N TYR A 330 8.90 -11.44 -26.44
CA TYR A 330 9.99 -11.25 -25.50
C TYR A 330 9.60 -11.16 -24.03
N TYR A 331 8.29 -11.01 -23.73
CA TYR A 331 7.83 -10.85 -22.35
C TYR A 331 6.55 -11.64 -22.04
N LEU A 332 5.48 -11.53 -22.84
CA LEU A 332 4.19 -12.17 -22.57
C LEU A 332 4.19 -13.68 -22.86
N GLY A 333 4.99 -14.12 -23.83
CA GLY A 333 5.09 -15.51 -24.30
C GLY A 333 4.18 -15.83 -25.49
N THR A 334 4.64 -16.75 -26.37
CA THR A 334 3.94 -17.14 -27.61
C THR A 334 2.69 -17.99 -27.42
N GLY A 335 2.46 -18.49 -26.19
CA GLY A 335 1.24 -19.23 -25.82
C GLY A 335 0.04 -18.34 -25.49
N PHE A 336 0.22 -17.01 -25.56
CA PHE A 336 -0.82 -16.06 -25.28
C PHE A 336 -1.84 -16.00 -26.43
N LYS A 337 -3.06 -16.51 -26.18
CA LYS A 337 -4.25 -16.30 -27.03
C LYS A 337 -5.13 -15.27 -26.35
N ILE A 338 -5.47 -14.20 -27.08
CA ILE A 338 -6.45 -13.17 -26.68
C ILE A 338 -7.82 -13.79 -26.64
#